data_78c47c2c53a959257be7fcc944dd9623
#
_entry.id   78c47c2c53a959257be7fcc944dd9623
#
_cell.length_a   1.000
_cell.length_b   1.000
_cell.length_c   1.000
_cell.angle_alpha   90.00
_cell.angle_beta   90.00
_cell.angle_gamma   90.00
#
_symmetry.space_group_name_H-M   'P 1'
#
loop_
_entity.id
_entity.type
_entity.pdbx_description
1 polymer ?
#
loop_
_entity_poly.entity_id
_entity_poly.type
_entity_poly.pdbx_seq_one_letter_code
_entity_poly.pdbx_strand_id
1 'polypeptide(L)'
;MKNNLHVFLGATVADAAARPLHWVYNQKKLNSYIKGKKDFTFLKKNKSPFYNIKTGKVSGYNEIGQVMFQTLLENYEDIEKEFKKNILKNFGPGSKYWKNLNLRSKYKKVKDWRGMIKGPWICLLYTSDAADD
;
A
#
# COMPACT_ATOMS: atom_id res chain seq x y z
N MET A 1 7.49 5.34 22.88
CA MET A 1 7.63 5.78 21.48
C MET A 1 8.68 5.01 20.68
N LYS A 2 9.92 4.78 21.16
CA LYS A 2 10.95 4.07 20.38
C LYS A 2 10.52 2.67 19.85
N ASN A 3 9.83 1.87 20.66
CA ASN A 3 9.39 0.53 20.26
C ASN A 3 8.39 0.55 19.10
N ASN A 4 7.48 1.52 19.07
CA ASN A 4 6.46 1.64 18.03
C ASN A 4 7.08 1.99 16.67
N LEU A 5 8.15 2.79 16.65
CA LEU A 5 8.89 3.10 15.43
C LEU A 5 9.53 1.85 14.83
N HIS A 6 10.16 1.01 15.66
CA HIS A 6 10.79 -0.23 15.18
C HIS A 6 9.77 -1.20 14.59
N VAL A 7 8.60 -1.34 15.24
CA VAL A 7 7.49 -2.18 14.73
C VAL A 7 7.02 -1.65 13.37
N PHE A 8 6.82 -0.34 13.26
CA PHE A 8 6.39 0.28 11.99
C PHE A 8 7.43 0.13 10.88
N LEU A 9 8.71 0.33 11.18
CA LEU A 9 9.80 0.11 10.22
C LEU A 9 9.88 -1.35 9.79
N GLY A 10 9.76 -2.29 10.73
CA GLY A 10 9.71 -3.72 10.44
C GLY A 10 8.57 -4.09 9.51
N ALA A 11 7.37 -3.60 9.78
CA ALA A 11 6.20 -3.79 8.91
C ALA A 11 6.40 -3.19 7.51
N THR A 12 7.02 -2.01 7.41
CA THR A 12 7.33 -1.35 6.15
C THR A 12 8.33 -2.16 5.32
N VAL A 13 9.38 -2.68 5.94
CA VAL A 13 10.37 -3.53 5.27
C VAL A 13 9.74 -4.85 4.83
N ALA A 14 8.94 -5.47 5.67
CA ALA A 14 8.24 -6.72 5.36
C ALA A 14 7.26 -6.55 4.18
N ASP A 15 6.48 -5.46 4.18
CA ASP A 15 5.59 -5.12 3.05
C ASP A 15 6.37 -4.91 1.75
N ALA A 16 7.47 -4.16 1.78
CA ALA A 16 8.31 -3.93 0.62
C ALA A 16 8.95 -5.23 0.09
N ALA A 17 9.32 -6.16 0.97
CA ALA A 17 9.84 -7.47 0.60
C ALA A 17 8.76 -8.37 0.01
N ALA A 18 7.55 -8.38 0.59
CA ALA A 18 6.43 -9.22 0.16
C ALA A 18 5.73 -8.68 -1.11
N ARG A 19 5.74 -7.36 -1.33
CA ARG A 19 4.99 -6.72 -2.41
C ARG A 19 5.25 -7.27 -3.81
N PRO A 20 6.46 -7.70 -4.20
CA PRO A 20 6.67 -8.33 -5.49
C PRO A 20 5.85 -9.60 -5.72
N LEU A 21 5.30 -10.20 -4.67
CA LEU A 21 4.46 -11.39 -4.68
C LEU A 21 2.98 -11.10 -4.43
N HIS A 22 2.59 -9.86 -4.17
CA HIS A 22 1.19 -9.50 -3.95
C HIS A 22 0.33 -9.99 -5.12
N TRP A 23 -0.85 -10.52 -4.82
CA TRP A 23 -1.82 -11.05 -5.78
C TRP A 23 -1.36 -12.33 -6.50
N VAL A 24 -0.32 -12.99 -6.03
CA VAL A 24 0.11 -14.31 -6.51
C VAL A 24 -0.54 -15.38 -5.63
N TYR A 25 -1.78 -15.73 -5.92
CA TYR A 25 -2.54 -16.73 -5.12
C TYR A 25 -2.26 -18.17 -5.51
N ASN A 26 -1.71 -18.42 -6.70
CA ASN A 26 -1.38 -19.76 -7.12
C ASN A 26 -0.16 -20.28 -6.35
N GLN A 27 -0.38 -21.24 -5.46
CA GLN A 27 0.65 -21.79 -4.57
C GLN A 27 1.85 -22.40 -5.32
N LYS A 28 1.60 -23.08 -6.44
CA LYS A 28 2.68 -23.67 -7.26
C LYS A 28 3.59 -22.58 -7.84
N LYS A 29 2.98 -21.48 -8.35
CA LYS A 29 3.72 -20.31 -8.84
C LYS A 29 4.48 -19.62 -7.71
N LEU A 30 3.83 -19.41 -6.57
CA LEU A 30 4.45 -18.79 -5.41
C LEU A 30 5.69 -19.58 -4.98
N ASN A 31 5.55 -20.89 -4.80
CA ASN A 31 6.64 -21.78 -4.44
C ASN A 31 7.78 -21.76 -5.46
N SER A 32 7.47 -21.69 -6.76
CA SER A 32 8.50 -21.60 -7.81
C SER A 32 9.33 -20.31 -7.73
N TYR A 33 8.73 -19.20 -7.25
CA TYR A 33 9.41 -17.91 -7.12
C TYR A 33 10.32 -17.82 -5.90
N ILE A 34 10.02 -18.60 -4.85
CA ILE A 34 10.78 -18.61 -3.59
C ILE A 34 11.68 -19.86 -3.44
N LYS A 35 11.56 -20.84 -4.35
CA LYS A 35 12.33 -22.10 -4.29
C LYS A 35 13.84 -21.81 -4.22
N GLY A 36 14.52 -22.46 -3.27
CA GLY A 36 15.96 -22.33 -3.07
C GLY A 36 16.40 -21.04 -2.37
N LYS A 37 15.47 -20.19 -1.92
CA LYS A 37 15.79 -19.02 -1.11
C LYS A 37 15.73 -19.40 0.36
N LYS A 38 16.87 -19.31 1.03
CA LYS A 38 16.96 -19.55 2.47
C LYS A 38 16.48 -18.38 3.30
N ASP A 39 16.59 -17.16 2.76
CA ASP A 39 16.26 -15.92 3.46
C ASP A 39 15.14 -15.16 2.73
N PHE A 40 14.31 -14.47 3.50
CA PHE A 40 13.31 -13.52 2.99
C PHE A 40 14.00 -12.26 2.48
N THR A 41 14.65 -12.38 1.32
CA THR A 41 15.27 -11.25 0.66
C THR A 41 14.33 -10.62 -0.34
N PHE A 42 14.57 -9.35 -0.65
CA PHE A 42 13.86 -8.67 -1.72
C PHE A 42 14.02 -9.42 -3.05
N LEU A 43 12.91 -9.77 -3.68
CA LEU A 43 12.96 -10.36 -5.01
C LEU A 43 13.52 -9.34 -6.01
N LYS A 44 14.48 -9.76 -6.84
CA LYS A 44 15.07 -8.89 -7.88
C LYS A 44 14.05 -8.43 -8.92
N LYS A 45 13.01 -9.24 -9.18
CA LYS A 45 11.96 -8.94 -10.17
C LYS A 45 10.58 -8.98 -9.53
N ASN A 46 9.76 -8.01 -9.86
CA ASN A 46 8.36 -7.98 -9.48
C ASN A 46 7.58 -9.11 -10.22
N LYS A 47 6.94 -9.97 -9.45
CA LYS A 47 6.12 -11.11 -9.91
C LYS A 47 4.62 -10.85 -9.80
N SER A 48 4.23 -9.78 -9.12
CA SER A 48 2.84 -9.39 -9.03
C SER A 48 2.20 -9.23 -10.41
N PRO A 49 1.00 -9.79 -10.65
CA PRO A 49 0.30 -9.63 -11.91
C PRO A 49 -0.19 -8.20 -12.15
N PHE A 50 -0.42 -7.42 -11.09
CA PHE A 50 -1.06 -6.11 -11.19
C PHE A 50 -0.10 -4.93 -11.04
N TYR A 51 0.87 -5.02 -10.16
CA TYR A 51 1.77 -3.91 -9.88
C TYR A 51 2.89 -3.76 -10.90
N ASN A 52 3.11 -2.52 -11.33
CA ASN A 52 4.26 -2.14 -12.13
C ASN A 52 5.19 -1.22 -11.31
N ILE A 53 5.49 -1.61 -10.09
CA ILE A 53 6.31 -0.83 -9.16
C ILE A 53 7.62 -1.57 -8.94
N LYS A 54 8.74 -0.83 -8.93
CA LYS A 54 10.07 -1.38 -8.69
C LYS A 54 10.11 -2.13 -7.36
N THR A 55 10.88 -3.21 -7.29
CA THR A 55 11.15 -3.93 -6.04
C THR A 55 11.78 -3.00 -4.99
N GLY A 56 11.55 -3.27 -3.73
CA GLY A 56 11.99 -2.41 -2.63
C GLY A 56 11.09 -1.19 -2.36
N LYS A 57 10.02 -1.00 -3.13
CA LYS A 57 8.96 -0.02 -2.84
C LYS A 57 7.80 -0.69 -2.13
N VAL A 58 7.17 0.03 -1.24
CA VAL A 58 6.03 -0.45 -0.45
C VAL A 58 4.73 -0.53 -1.26
N SER A 59 3.74 -1.23 -0.73
CA SER A 59 2.39 -1.28 -1.29
C SER A 59 1.59 -0.02 -0.96
N GLY A 60 0.45 0.16 -1.64
CA GLY A 60 -0.49 1.24 -1.32
C GLY A 60 -1.05 1.14 0.10
N TYR A 61 -1.19 -0.06 0.64
CA TYR A 61 -1.62 -0.28 2.03
C TYR A 61 -0.60 0.29 3.02
N ASN A 62 0.68 0.03 2.80
CA ASN A 62 1.73 0.57 3.65
C ASN A 62 1.89 2.08 3.47
N GLU A 63 1.70 2.61 2.25
CA GLU A 63 1.70 4.07 2.01
C GLU A 63 0.62 4.77 2.87
N ILE A 64 -0.57 4.18 3.01
CA ILE A 64 -1.62 4.67 3.90
C ILE A 64 -1.19 4.57 5.38
N GLY A 65 -0.60 3.44 5.77
CA GLY A 65 -0.03 3.27 7.11
C GLY A 65 1.01 4.35 7.44
N GLN A 66 1.83 4.75 6.47
CA GLN A 66 2.80 5.84 6.64
C GLN A 66 2.11 7.18 6.91
N VAL A 67 1.02 7.49 6.19
CA VAL A 67 0.24 8.72 6.44
C VAL A 67 -0.39 8.68 7.83
N MET A 68 -0.95 7.54 8.25
CA MET A 68 -1.48 7.38 9.61
C MET A 68 -0.39 7.58 10.68
N PHE A 69 0.77 6.95 10.48
CA PHE A 69 1.88 7.07 11.41
C PHE A 69 2.36 8.52 11.53
N GLN A 70 2.48 9.24 10.42
CA GLN A 70 2.82 10.66 10.42
C GLN A 70 1.78 11.50 11.17
N THR A 71 0.48 11.25 10.92
CA THR A 71 -0.61 11.95 11.61
C THR A 71 -0.53 11.74 13.12
N LEU A 72 -0.22 10.52 13.57
CA LEU A 72 -0.06 10.21 14.99
C LEU A 72 1.15 10.92 15.63
N LEU A 73 2.22 11.14 14.88
CA LEU A 73 3.42 11.82 15.39
C LEU A 73 3.22 13.33 15.58
N GLU A 74 2.30 13.92 14.85
CA GLU A 74 2.05 15.37 14.88
C GLU A 74 1.13 15.80 16.04
N ASN A 75 0.65 14.85 16.88
CA ASN A 75 -0.15 15.11 18.10
C ASN A 75 -1.37 16.02 17.90
N TYR A 76 -2.14 15.78 16.87
CA TYR A 76 -3.40 16.52 16.66
C TYR A 76 -4.44 16.19 17.73
N GLU A 77 -5.28 17.17 18.10
CA GLU A 77 -6.42 16.96 18.99
C GLU A 77 -7.45 16.00 18.40
N ASP A 78 -7.74 16.15 17.12
CA ASP A 78 -8.65 15.28 16.36
C ASP A 78 -7.86 14.49 15.30
N ILE A 79 -7.32 13.36 15.72
CA ILE A 79 -6.50 12.48 14.86
C ILE A 79 -7.30 11.95 13.67
N GLU A 80 -8.58 11.62 13.87
CA GLU A 80 -9.42 11.05 12.81
C GLU A 80 -9.66 12.06 11.69
N LYS A 81 -10.04 13.27 12.04
CA LYS A 81 -10.23 14.36 11.08
C LYS A 81 -8.96 14.68 10.31
N GLU A 82 -7.83 14.81 11.00
CA GLU A 82 -6.56 15.10 10.34
C GLU A 82 -6.07 13.92 9.49
N PHE A 83 -6.31 12.69 9.91
CA PHE A 83 -6.01 11.51 9.08
C PHE A 83 -6.84 11.50 7.79
N LYS A 84 -8.16 11.74 7.86
CA LYS A 84 -9.03 11.86 6.68
C LYS A 84 -8.51 12.94 5.71
N LYS A 85 -8.16 14.11 6.22
CA LYS A 85 -7.58 15.22 5.45
C LYS A 85 -6.25 14.83 4.78
N ASN A 86 -5.35 14.17 5.53
CA ASN A 86 -4.07 13.73 5.03
C ASN A 86 -4.20 12.61 3.97
N ILE A 87 -5.17 11.71 4.13
CA ILE A 87 -5.50 10.70 3.11
C ILE A 87 -5.97 11.36 1.81
N LEU A 88 -6.90 12.31 1.90
CA LEU A 88 -7.38 13.04 0.71
C LEU A 88 -6.24 13.79 0.03
N LYS A 89 -5.38 14.47 0.78
CA LYS A 89 -4.22 15.19 0.25
C LYS A 89 -3.24 14.27 -0.48
N ASN A 90 -2.94 13.10 0.09
CA ASN A 90 -1.91 12.22 -0.44
C ASN A 90 -2.41 11.28 -1.54
N PHE A 91 -3.68 10.83 -1.47
CA PHE A 91 -4.22 9.81 -2.36
C PHE A 91 -5.45 10.24 -3.16
N GLY A 92 -6.09 11.33 -2.79
CA GLY A 92 -7.30 11.84 -3.43
C GLY A 92 -7.07 12.38 -4.84
N PRO A 93 -8.16 12.76 -5.53
CA PRO A 93 -8.11 13.35 -6.85
C PRO A 93 -7.15 14.55 -6.89
N GLY A 94 -6.31 14.60 -7.93
CA GLY A 94 -5.30 15.65 -8.08
C GLY A 94 -3.98 15.40 -7.36
N SER A 95 -3.90 14.45 -6.43
CA SER A 95 -2.64 14.09 -5.76
C SER A 95 -1.61 13.49 -6.71
N LYS A 96 -0.33 13.50 -6.31
CA LYS A 96 0.74 12.83 -7.05
C LYS A 96 0.48 11.33 -7.20
N TYR A 97 -0.06 10.68 -6.18
CA TYR A 97 -0.44 9.28 -6.23
C TYR A 97 -1.48 9.04 -7.32
N TRP A 98 -2.56 9.84 -7.32
CA TRP A 98 -3.64 9.75 -8.29
C TRP A 98 -3.16 9.95 -9.74
N LYS A 99 -2.35 10.99 -9.98
CA LYS A 99 -1.78 11.27 -11.30
C LYS A 99 -0.91 10.13 -11.82
N ASN A 100 -0.24 9.41 -10.93
CA ASN A 100 0.67 8.33 -11.28
C ASN A 100 0.04 6.92 -11.25
N LEU A 101 -1.28 6.79 -11.04
CA LEU A 101 -1.96 5.50 -10.99
C LEU A 101 -1.66 4.61 -12.20
N ASN A 102 -1.66 5.18 -13.41
CA ASN A 102 -1.40 4.44 -14.64
C ASN A 102 0.02 3.86 -14.70
N LEU A 103 1.00 4.52 -14.07
CA LEU A 103 2.38 4.05 -14.00
C LEU A 103 2.58 2.94 -12.97
N ARG A 104 1.67 2.83 -12.00
CA ARG A 104 1.74 1.85 -10.90
C ARG A 104 1.14 0.49 -11.27
N SER A 105 0.41 0.39 -12.39
CA SER A 105 -0.25 -0.82 -12.85
C SER A 105 0.33 -1.32 -14.17
N LYS A 106 0.30 -2.64 -14.35
CA LYS A 106 0.59 -3.31 -15.62
C LYS A 106 -0.58 -3.23 -16.61
N TYR A 107 -1.78 -2.97 -16.13
CA TYR A 107 -3.01 -2.98 -16.94
C TYR A 107 -3.45 -1.57 -17.29
N LYS A 108 -3.14 -1.11 -18.48
CA LYS A 108 -3.45 0.25 -18.92
C LYS A 108 -4.92 0.46 -19.33
N LYS A 109 -5.67 -0.61 -19.62
CA LYS A 109 -7.02 -0.54 -20.22
C LYS A 109 -8.16 -1.09 -19.36
N VAL A 110 -7.88 -1.73 -18.24
CA VAL A 110 -8.91 -2.39 -17.40
C VAL A 110 -9.44 -1.40 -16.39
N LYS A 111 -10.76 -1.13 -16.41
CA LYS A 111 -11.41 -0.21 -15.47
C LYS A 111 -11.24 -0.67 -14.00
N ASP A 112 -11.29 -1.97 -13.78
CA ASP A 112 -11.31 -2.56 -12.43
C ASP A 112 -9.97 -2.49 -11.68
N TRP A 113 -8.82 -2.48 -12.38
CA TRP A 113 -7.54 -2.36 -11.70
C TRP A 113 -7.39 -1.01 -10.96
N ARG A 114 -8.05 0.03 -11.45
CA ARG A 114 -8.05 1.34 -10.76
C ARG A 114 -8.75 1.24 -9.41
N GLY A 115 -9.82 0.45 -9.33
CA GLY A 115 -10.46 0.13 -8.06
C GLY A 115 -9.52 -0.57 -7.09
N MET A 116 -8.74 -1.54 -7.56
CA MET A 116 -7.79 -2.26 -6.72
C MET A 116 -6.66 -1.38 -6.17
N ILE A 117 -6.14 -0.44 -6.96
CA ILE A 117 -5.10 0.49 -6.51
C ILE A 117 -5.68 1.63 -5.67
N LYS A 118 -6.91 2.02 -5.94
CA LYS A 118 -7.68 2.99 -5.17
C LYS A 118 -8.38 2.36 -3.97
N GLY A 119 -8.46 1.03 -3.91
CA GLY A 119 -9.23 0.28 -2.91
C GLY A 119 -9.04 0.78 -1.48
N PRO A 120 -7.79 1.00 -1.01
CA PRO A 120 -7.56 1.54 0.32
C PRO A 120 -8.21 2.92 0.53
N TRP A 121 -8.20 3.79 -0.48
CA TRP A 121 -8.83 5.09 -0.41
C TRP A 121 -10.36 5.01 -0.44
N ILE A 122 -10.91 4.14 -1.28
CA ILE A 122 -12.36 3.90 -1.37
C ILE A 122 -12.88 3.27 -0.07
N CYS A 123 -12.19 2.29 0.49
CA CYS A 123 -12.57 1.68 1.78
C CYS A 123 -12.64 2.73 2.90
N LEU A 124 -11.70 3.67 2.94
CA LEU A 124 -11.71 4.75 3.94
C LEU A 124 -12.88 5.72 3.76
N LEU A 125 -13.29 5.99 2.52
CA LEU A 125 -14.48 6.81 2.27
C LEU A 125 -15.76 6.09 2.69
N TYR A 126 -15.95 4.84 2.29
CA TYR A 126 -17.16 4.08 2.62
C TYR A 126 -17.31 3.80 4.11
N THR A 127 -16.22 3.60 4.84
CA THR A 127 -16.29 3.42 6.30
C THR A 127 -16.59 4.71 7.06
N SER A 128 -16.30 5.87 6.46
CA SER A 128 -16.67 7.16 7.06
C SER A 128 -18.13 7.52 6.84
N ASP A 129 -18.70 7.17 5.69
CA ASP A 129 -20.12 7.46 5.38
C ASP A 129 -21.08 6.51 6.11
N ALA A 130 -20.63 5.29 6.48
CA ALA A 130 -21.44 4.32 7.26
C ALA A 130 -21.49 4.63 8.76
N ALA A 131 -20.77 5.63 9.23
CA ALA A 131 -20.79 6.07 10.63
C ALA A 131 -21.72 7.27 10.86
N ASP A 132 -22.26 7.86 9.80
CA ASP A 132 -23.16 9.03 9.85
C ASP A 132 -24.65 8.66 9.62
N ASP A 133 -24.99 7.35 9.47
CA ASP A 133 -26.34 6.77 9.50
C ASP A 133 -26.57 6.02 10.83
#